data_7fc4244630f0d5ea21e54dfc365695ab
#
_entry.id   7fc4244630f0d5ea21e54dfc365695ab
#
_cell.length_a   1.000
_cell.length_b   1.000
_cell.length_c   1.000
_cell.angle_alpha   90.00
_cell.angle_beta   90.00
_cell.angle_gamma   90.00
#
_symmetry.space_group_name_H-M   'P 1'
#
loop_
_entity.id
_entity.type
_entity.pdbx_description
1 polymer ?
#
loop_
_entity_poly.entity_id
_entity_poly.type
_entity_poly.pdbx_seq_one_letter_code
_entity_poly.pdbx_strand_id
1 'polypeptide(L)'
;MVTIKPIRIRDHYALINGMMEQLHLSEKEFFLKTASWESISSNYMHHVIDTQETCDGACLLAYVDNTPAGFIFAYVEEPDESRIEDYTGDTLYVSDGYVAKEFRRQGIYRLMNEALEKMYIEKGIRRIVRYTLANNHRMQEFLSSEDYEPVRLVYEKWLTEDGKKPVALFPDIKK
;
A
#
# COMPACT_ATOMS: atom_id res chain seq x y z
N MET A 1 -24.66 0.07 -1.37
CA MET A 1 -24.23 0.33 0.03
C MET A 1 -22.79 -0.14 0.21
N VAL A 2 -21.93 0.68 0.82
CA VAL A 2 -20.52 0.31 1.08
C VAL A 2 -20.44 -0.44 2.42
N THR A 3 -19.75 -1.58 2.45
CA THR A 3 -19.44 -2.34 3.66
C THR A 3 -17.94 -2.60 3.73
N ILE A 4 -17.33 -2.46 4.92
CA ILE A 4 -15.91 -2.72 5.14
C ILE A 4 -15.79 -3.87 6.12
N LYS A 5 -14.95 -4.86 5.80
CA LYS A 5 -14.75 -6.06 6.61
C LYS A 5 -13.26 -6.33 6.80
N PRO A 6 -12.81 -6.63 8.03
CA PRO A 6 -11.49 -7.18 8.23
C PRO A 6 -11.42 -8.59 7.65
N ILE A 7 -10.33 -8.90 6.99
CA ILE A 7 -10.09 -10.22 6.38
C ILE A 7 -8.67 -10.72 6.71
N ARG A 8 -8.48 -12.03 6.60
CA ARG A 8 -7.15 -12.63 6.55
C ARG A 8 -6.75 -12.77 5.08
N ILE A 9 -5.62 -12.21 4.71
CA ILE A 9 -5.12 -12.23 3.31
C ILE A 9 -4.96 -13.67 2.84
N ARG A 10 -4.48 -14.57 3.70
CA ARG A 10 -4.32 -16.00 3.40
C ARG A 10 -5.64 -16.64 2.90
N ASP A 11 -6.75 -16.32 3.53
CA ASP A 11 -8.06 -16.90 3.19
C ASP A 11 -8.67 -16.27 1.93
N HIS A 12 -8.15 -15.13 1.50
CA HIS A 12 -8.60 -14.36 0.33
C HIS A 12 -7.48 -14.17 -0.70
N TYR A 13 -6.51 -15.09 -0.73
CA TYR A 13 -5.27 -14.95 -1.49
C TYR A 13 -5.48 -14.51 -2.95
N ALA A 14 -6.30 -15.25 -3.71
CA ALA A 14 -6.50 -14.96 -5.13
C ALA A 14 -7.09 -13.55 -5.37
N LEU A 15 -8.03 -13.13 -4.53
CA LEU A 15 -8.66 -11.81 -4.64
C LEU A 15 -7.65 -10.70 -4.34
N ILE A 16 -6.93 -10.81 -3.22
CA ILE A 16 -5.96 -9.78 -2.81
C ILE A 16 -4.78 -9.74 -3.77
N ASN A 17 -4.26 -10.89 -4.21
CA ASN A 17 -3.20 -10.94 -5.22
C ASN A 17 -3.62 -10.22 -6.52
N GLY A 18 -4.84 -10.43 -7.00
CA GLY A 18 -5.35 -9.73 -8.18
C GLY A 18 -5.50 -8.21 -7.97
N MET A 19 -5.93 -7.78 -6.79
CA MET A 19 -6.01 -6.34 -6.47
C MET A 19 -4.64 -5.70 -6.31
N MET A 20 -3.67 -6.40 -5.71
CA MET A 20 -2.28 -5.94 -5.60
C MET A 20 -1.60 -5.85 -6.97
N GLU A 21 -1.86 -6.77 -7.88
CA GLU A 21 -1.42 -6.67 -9.27
C GLU A 21 -1.92 -5.39 -9.93
N GLN A 22 -3.21 -5.07 -9.75
CA GLN A 22 -3.79 -3.84 -10.32
C GLN A 22 -3.22 -2.57 -9.66
N LEU A 23 -2.94 -2.59 -8.35
CA LEU A 23 -2.23 -1.52 -7.67
C LEU A 23 -0.84 -1.33 -8.29
N HIS A 24 -0.07 -2.41 -8.38
CA HIS A 24 1.28 -2.41 -8.94
C HIS A 24 1.32 -1.93 -10.39
N LEU A 25 0.36 -2.33 -11.23
CA LEU A 25 0.23 -1.83 -12.59
C LEU A 25 -0.07 -0.33 -12.63
N SER A 26 -0.87 0.18 -11.69
CA SER A 26 -1.15 1.62 -11.62
C SER A 26 0.06 2.43 -11.13
N GLU A 27 0.91 1.87 -10.28
CA GLU A 27 2.14 2.51 -9.79
C GLU A 27 3.22 2.63 -10.87
N LYS A 28 3.23 1.74 -11.86
CA LYS A 28 4.11 1.86 -13.03
C LYS A 28 3.93 3.17 -13.79
N GLU A 29 2.76 3.79 -13.73
CA GLU A 29 2.52 5.10 -14.35
C GLU A 29 3.36 6.19 -13.67
N PHE A 30 3.71 6.01 -12.40
CA PHE A 30 4.47 6.97 -11.58
C PHE A 30 5.94 6.60 -11.43
N PHE A 31 6.28 5.32 -11.56
CA PHE A 31 7.64 4.81 -11.40
C PHE A 31 7.95 3.70 -12.39
N LEU A 32 8.60 4.04 -13.51
CA LEU A 32 8.83 3.15 -14.65
C LEU A 32 9.78 1.97 -14.35
N LYS A 33 10.53 2.01 -13.24
CA LYS A 33 11.49 0.97 -12.85
C LYS A 33 10.90 -0.12 -11.96
N THR A 34 9.61 -0.17 -11.84
CA THR A 34 8.91 -1.23 -11.10
C THR A 34 9.14 -2.58 -11.77
N ALA A 35 9.50 -3.60 -10.99
CA ALA A 35 9.61 -4.99 -11.46
C ALA A 35 8.26 -5.48 -12.03
N SER A 36 8.25 -6.58 -12.79
CA SER A 36 6.97 -7.17 -13.20
C SER A 36 6.28 -7.84 -12.02
N TRP A 37 4.96 -7.76 -11.95
CA TRP A 37 4.20 -8.43 -10.88
C TRP A 37 4.47 -9.93 -10.85
N GLU A 38 4.53 -10.57 -12.01
CA GLU A 38 4.86 -11.99 -12.15
C GLU A 38 6.17 -12.36 -11.46
N SER A 39 7.19 -11.48 -11.54
CA SER A 39 8.50 -11.76 -10.95
C SER A 39 8.56 -11.59 -9.44
N ILE A 40 7.67 -10.81 -8.84
CA ILE A 40 7.71 -10.47 -7.41
C ILE A 40 6.52 -11.02 -6.63
N SER A 41 5.40 -11.34 -7.28
CA SER A 41 4.11 -11.63 -6.64
C SER A 41 4.20 -12.70 -5.55
N SER A 42 4.90 -13.79 -5.81
CA SER A 42 5.03 -14.88 -4.81
C SER A 42 5.69 -14.41 -3.52
N ASN A 43 6.83 -13.73 -3.64
CA ASN A 43 7.57 -13.23 -2.48
C ASN A 43 6.80 -12.09 -1.78
N TYR A 44 6.17 -11.21 -2.56
CA TYR A 44 5.40 -10.12 -2.02
C TYR A 44 4.17 -10.60 -1.24
N MET A 45 3.41 -11.54 -1.80
CA MET A 45 2.25 -12.12 -1.12
C MET A 45 2.63 -12.91 0.13
N HIS A 46 3.77 -13.63 0.12
CA HIS A 46 4.31 -14.23 1.33
C HIS A 46 4.62 -13.18 2.40
N HIS A 47 5.31 -12.10 2.02
CA HIS A 47 5.66 -11.03 2.93
C HIS A 47 4.41 -10.40 3.57
N VAL A 48 3.40 -10.03 2.80
CA VAL A 48 2.20 -9.38 3.36
C VAL A 48 1.36 -10.32 4.25
N ILE A 49 1.34 -11.63 3.93
CA ILE A 49 0.69 -12.64 4.78
C ILE A 49 1.44 -12.79 6.10
N ASP A 50 2.75 -12.96 6.03
CA ASP A 50 3.60 -13.11 7.21
C ASP A 50 3.52 -11.85 8.10
N THR A 51 3.63 -10.68 7.51
CA THR A 51 3.50 -9.39 8.20
C THR A 51 2.11 -9.22 8.83
N GLN A 52 1.04 -9.63 8.14
CA GLN A 52 -0.28 -9.61 8.75
C GLN A 52 -0.37 -10.48 9.99
N GLU A 53 0.29 -11.64 9.98
CA GLU A 53 0.21 -12.63 11.07
C GLU A 53 1.17 -12.34 12.23
N THR A 54 2.30 -11.66 11.97
CA THR A 54 3.37 -11.47 12.96
C THR A 54 3.48 -10.04 13.50
N CYS A 55 3.00 -9.03 12.76
CA CYS A 55 3.17 -7.61 13.10
C CYS A 55 1.83 -6.91 13.39
N ASP A 56 0.89 -7.58 14.05
CA ASP A 56 -0.46 -7.05 14.33
C ASP A 56 -1.10 -6.39 13.09
N GLY A 57 -0.99 -7.06 11.94
CA GLY A 57 -1.45 -6.52 10.67
C GLY A 57 -2.96 -6.62 10.47
N ALA A 58 -3.55 -5.63 9.81
CA ALA A 58 -4.95 -5.63 9.39
C ALA A 58 -5.09 -5.41 7.89
N CYS A 59 -5.91 -6.23 7.25
CA CYS A 59 -6.38 -6.01 5.90
C CYS A 59 -7.89 -5.76 5.94
N LEU A 60 -8.33 -4.59 5.48
CA LEU A 60 -9.75 -4.26 5.37
C LEU A 60 -10.14 -4.34 3.89
N LEU A 61 -11.21 -5.10 3.62
CA LEU A 61 -11.78 -5.25 2.29
C LEU A 61 -13.11 -4.50 2.21
N ALA A 62 -13.22 -3.60 1.24
CA ALA A 62 -14.44 -2.86 0.96
C ALA A 62 -15.28 -3.58 -0.09
N TYR A 63 -16.58 -3.61 0.14
CA TYR A 63 -17.59 -4.11 -0.81
C TYR A 63 -18.57 -3.00 -1.17
N VAL A 64 -18.98 -2.96 -2.43
CA VAL A 64 -20.11 -2.18 -2.92
C VAL A 64 -21.15 -3.18 -3.44
N ASP A 65 -22.33 -3.21 -2.82
CA ASP A 65 -23.42 -4.14 -3.18
C ASP A 65 -22.93 -5.59 -3.34
N ASN A 66 -22.15 -6.07 -2.38
CA ASN A 66 -21.48 -7.39 -2.33
C ASN A 66 -20.35 -7.63 -3.35
N THR A 67 -20.02 -6.64 -4.17
CA THR A 67 -18.87 -6.73 -5.09
C THR A 67 -17.62 -6.18 -4.40
N PRO A 68 -16.49 -6.94 -4.35
CA PRO A 68 -15.23 -6.42 -3.82
C PRO A 68 -14.77 -5.19 -4.58
N ALA A 69 -14.59 -4.07 -3.89
CA ALA A 69 -14.33 -2.77 -4.50
C ALA A 69 -12.92 -2.22 -4.24
N GLY A 70 -12.25 -2.72 -3.20
CA GLY A 70 -10.89 -2.27 -2.85
C GLY A 70 -10.46 -2.82 -1.50
N PHE A 71 -9.19 -2.63 -1.18
CA PHE A 71 -8.61 -3.03 0.11
C PHE A 71 -7.65 -1.97 0.63
N ILE A 72 -7.37 -2.04 1.92
CA ILE A 72 -6.25 -1.34 2.59
C ILE A 72 -5.56 -2.34 3.52
N PHE A 73 -4.23 -2.34 3.50
CA PHE A 73 -3.39 -3.19 4.35
C PHE A 73 -2.43 -2.34 5.16
N ALA A 74 -2.33 -2.64 6.43
CA ALA A 74 -1.42 -1.99 7.36
C ALA A 74 -0.95 -2.97 8.42
N TYR A 75 0.18 -2.64 9.05
CA TYR A 75 0.75 -3.40 10.15
C TYR A 75 1.49 -2.49 11.13
N VAL A 76 1.77 -3.00 12.32
CA VAL A 76 2.49 -2.26 13.35
C VAL A 76 3.99 -2.44 13.18
N GLU A 77 4.71 -1.33 13.11
CA GLU A 77 6.17 -1.29 13.23
C GLU A 77 6.55 -0.94 14.66
N GLU A 78 7.40 -1.77 15.26
CA GLU A 78 8.01 -1.48 16.54
C GLU A 78 8.96 -0.27 16.43
N PRO A 79 9.16 0.48 17.51
CA PRO A 79 10.09 1.60 17.52
C PRO A 79 11.53 1.11 17.24
N ASP A 80 12.20 1.79 16.35
CA ASP A 80 13.61 1.57 16.05
C ASP A 80 14.47 2.54 16.88
N GLU A 81 15.14 2.04 17.89
CA GLU A 81 15.98 2.83 18.81
C GLU A 81 17.15 3.54 18.09
N SER A 82 17.49 3.13 16.88
CA SER A 82 18.51 3.81 16.06
C SER A 82 18.01 5.05 15.35
N ARG A 83 16.70 5.30 15.35
CA ARG A 83 16.12 6.49 14.72
C ARG A 83 16.38 7.74 15.56
N ILE A 84 16.63 8.84 14.88
CA ILE A 84 16.81 10.17 15.50
C ILE A 84 15.47 10.83 15.89
N GLU A 85 14.37 10.12 15.80
CA GLU A 85 13.03 10.62 16.08
C GLU A 85 12.74 10.53 17.58
N ASP A 86 12.15 11.58 18.13
CA ASP A 86 11.73 11.67 19.53
C ASP A 86 10.39 10.95 19.80
N TYR A 87 10.11 9.88 19.06
CA TYR A 87 8.92 9.06 19.23
C TYR A 87 9.32 7.61 19.47
N THR A 88 8.95 7.08 20.62
CA THR A 88 9.31 5.72 21.09
C THR A 88 8.13 4.76 21.12
N GLY A 89 6.97 5.15 20.61
CA GLY A 89 5.79 4.29 20.53
C GLY A 89 5.71 3.52 19.22
N ASP A 90 4.86 2.49 19.21
CA ASP A 90 4.54 1.72 18.02
C ASP A 90 3.90 2.61 16.94
N THR A 91 4.22 2.34 15.70
CA THR A 91 3.74 3.10 14.54
C THR A 91 2.92 2.19 13.63
N LEU A 92 1.73 2.63 13.23
CA LEU A 92 0.98 1.97 12.18
C LEU A 92 1.57 2.34 10.82
N TYR A 93 2.08 1.37 10.09
CA TYR A 93 2.52 1.54 8.71
C TYR A 93 1.45 1.06 7.74
N VAL A 94 0.91 1.98 6.92
CA VAL A 94 -0.02 1.62 5.85
C VAL A 94 0.79 1.33 4.59
N SER A 95 0.88 0.03 4.28
CA SER A 95 1.69 -0.49 3.20
C SER A 95 0.99 -0.35 1.84
N ASP A 96 -0.22 -0.88 1.74
CA ASP A 96 -0.92 -1.01 0.48
C ASP A 96 -2.36 -0.53 0.57
N GLY A 97 -2.86 0.02 -0.54
CA GLY A 97 -4.26 0.38 -0.64
C GLY A 97 -4.70 0.60 -2.08
N TYR A 98 -5.80 -0.02 -2.44
CA TYR A 98 -6.33 -0.02 -3.79
C TYR A 98 -7.84 0.11 -3.80
N VAL A 99 -8.36 0.84 -4.77
CA VAL A 99 -9.78 0.87 -5.13
C VAL A 99 -9.90 0.64 -6.63
N ALA A 100 -10.72 -0.33 -7.03
CA ALA A 100 -10.96 -0.67 -8.43
C ALA A 100 -11.53 0.54 -9.20
N LYS A 101 -11.15 0.67 -10.47
CA LYS A 101 -11.37 1.90 -11.27
C LYS A 101 -12.83 2.33 -11.29
N GLU A 102 -13.75 1.38 -11.39
CA GLU A 102 -15.20 1.58 -11.44
C GLU A 102 -15.80 2.09 -10.13
N PHE A 103 -15.09 1.88 -9.02
CA PHE A 103 -15.53 2.31 -7.67
C PHE A 103 -14.78 3.54 -7.15
N ARG A 104 -13.90 4.13 -7.94
CA ARG A 104 -13.15 5.34 -7.54
C ARG A 104 -14.06 6.57 -7.45
N ARG A 105 -13.62 7.59 -6.72
CA ARG A 105 -14.33 8.88 -6.48
C ARG A 105 -15.65 8.75 -5.70
N GLN A 106 -15.85 7.63 -4.99
CA GLN A 106 -17.02 7.39 -4.15
C GLN A 106 -16.68 7.41 -2.65
N GLY A 107 -15.49 7.91 -2.28
CA GLY A 107 -15.07 8.00 -0.87
C GLY A 107 -14.63 6.67 -0.24
N ILE A 108 -14.62 5.56 -1.00
CA ILE A 108 -14.35 4.21 -0.45
C ILE A 108 -12.98 4.12 0.23
N TYR A 109 -11.95 4.72 -0.37
CA TYR A 109 -10.61 4.72 0.23
C TYR A 109 -10.61 5.44 1.58
N ARG A 110 -11.28 6.59 1.67
CA ARG A 110 -11.44 7.36 2.92
C ARG A 110 -12.15 6.53 3.99
N LEU A 111 -13.25 5.87 3.65
CA LEU A 111 -13.97 5.01 4.59
C LEU A 111 -13.12 3.86 5.12
N MET A 112 -12.28 3.24 4.26
CA MET A 112 -11.33 2.21 4.70
C MET A 112 -10.26 2.79 5.63
N ASN A 113 -9.73 3.97 5.29
CA ASN A 113 -8.74 4.67 6.09
C ASN A 113 -9.28 5.02 7.50
N GLU A 114 -10.45 5.63 7.57
CA GLU A 114 -11.13 5.96 8.83
C GLU A 114 -11.38 4.71 9.70
N ALA A 115 -11.83 3.61 9.06
CA ALA A 115 -12.05 2.36 9.78
C ALA A 115 -10.74 1.76 10.33
N LEU A 116 -9.66 1.86 9.56
CA LEU A 116 -8.33 1.41 9.96
C LEU A 116 -7.79 2.26 11.13
N GLU A 117 -7.84 3.57 11.01
CA GLU A 117 -7.40 4.51 12.05
C GLU A 117 -8.14 4.27 13.36
N LYS A 118 -9.48 4.16 13.31
CA LYS A 118 -10.28 3.88 14.49
C LYS A 118 -9.86 2.58 15.18
N MET A 119 -9.64 1.51 14.40
CA MET A 119 -9.22 0.20 14.92
C MET A 119 -7.90 0.31 15.70
N TYR A 120 -6.91 1.04 15.18
CA TYR A 120 -5.61 1.13 15.80
C TYR A 120 -5.52 2.18 16.91
N ILE A 121 -6.32 3.24 16.85
CA ILE A 121 -6.51 4.17 17.98
C ILE A 121 -7.05 3.42 19.21
N GLU A 122 -8.00 2.50 19.03
CA GLU A 122 -8.53 1.65 20.10
C GLU A 122 -7.48 0.71 20.69
N LYS A 123 -6.49 0.28 19.89
CA LYS A 123 -5.31 -0.49 20.35
C LYS A 123 -4.22 0.36 21.01
N GLY A 124 -4.35 1.67 21.04
CA GLY A 124 -3.38 2.58 21.68
C GLY A 124 -2.32 3.14 20.74
N ILE A 125 -2.34 2.81 19.43
CA ILE A 125 -1.43 3.40 18.44
C ILE A 125 -1.75 4.89 18.29
N ARG A 126 -0.70 5.72 18.23
CA ARG A 126 -0.81 7.19 18.18
C ARG A 126 -0.18 7.81 16.94
N ARG A 127 0.53 7.01 16.14
CA ARG A 127 1.22 7.45 14.94
C ARG A 127 0.87 6.54 13.79
N ILE A 128 0.61 7.14 12.62
CA ILE A 128 0.42 6.42 11.37
C ILE A 128 1.40 6.99 10.34
N VAL A 129 2.02 6.12 9.56
CA VAL A 129 2.99 6.46 8.52
C VAL A 129 2.63 5.71 7.24
N ARG A 130 2.89 6.34 6.11
CA ARG A 130 2.82 5.71 4.79
C ARG A 130 3.76 6.38 3.80
N TYR A 131 4.17 5.63 2.80
CA TYR A 131 4.92 6.16 1.69
C TYR A 131 4.02 6.33 0.47
N THR A 132 4.36 7.30 -0.37
CA THR A 132 3.75 7.45 -1.69
C THR A 132 4.81 7.86 -2.70
N LEU A 133 4.61 7.49 -3.96
CA LEU A 133 5.52 7.89 -5.04
C LEU A 133 5.45 9.40 -5.27
N ALA A 134 6.61 10.01 -5.54
CA ALA A 134 6.75 11.46 -5.70
C ALA A 134 5.83 12.05 -6.79
N ASN A 135 5.50 11.27 -7.81
CA ASN A 135 4.61 11.67 -8.91
C ASN A 135 3.13 11.30 -8.68
N ASN A 136 2.80 10.63 -7.56
CA ASN A 136 1.41 10.29 -7.23
C ASN A 136 0.71 11.46 -6.52
N HIS A 137 0.51 12.57 -7.26
CA HIS A 137 -0.09 13.78 -6.72
C HIS A 137 -1.48 13.54 -6.13
N ARG A 138 -2.27 12.63 -6.70
CA ARG A 138 -3.60 12.29 -6.17
C ARG A 138 -3.53 11.72 -4.76
N MET A 139 -2.57 10.83 -4.49
CA MET A 139 -2.38 10.30 -3.14
C MET A 139 -1.86 11.38 -2.18
N GLN A 140 -0.97 12.26 -2.65
CA GLN A 140 -0.48 13.37 -1.84
C GLN A 140 -1.60 14.35 -1.47
N GLU A 141 -2.50 14.68 -2.41
CA GLU A 141 -3.69 15.49 -2.14
C GLU A 141 -4.63 14.82 -1.13
N PHE A 142 -4.86 13.51 -1.28
CA PHE A 142 -5.63 12.75 -0.30
C PHE A 142 -4.97 12.81 1.08
N LEU A 143 -3.68 12.52 1.19
CA LEU A 143 -2.96 12.56 2.47
C LEU A 143 -3.03 13.93 3.14
N SER A 144 -2.83 15.00 2.38
CA SER A 144 -2.97 16.38 2.91
C SER A 144 -4.42 16.68 3.37
N SER A 145 -5.43 16.10 2.72
CA SER A 145 -6.84 16.28 3.14
C SER A 145 -7.22 15.46 4.39
N GLU A 146 -6.38 14.50 4.78
CA GLU A 146 -6.53 13.66 5.97
C GLU A 146 -5.50 14.02 7.05
N ASP A 147 -5.01 15.26 7.05
CA ASP A 147 -4.08 15.83 8.05
C ASP A 147 -2.71 15.11 8.15
N TYR A 148 -2.28 14.42 7.07
CA TYR A 148 -0.92 13.88 7.00
C TYR A 148 0.07 14.98 6.59
N GLU A 149 1.20 15.01 7.29
CA GLU A 149 2.32 15.91 6.99
C GLU A 149 3.47 15.15 6.32
N PRO A 150 4.10 15.69 5.27
CA PRO A 150 5.28 15.09 4.67
C PRO A 150 6.49 15.28 5.58
N VAL A 151 7.06 14.18 6.07
CA VAL A 151 8.18 14.21 7.04
C VAL A 151 9.52 13.79 6.45
N ARG A 152 9.53 13.11 5.30
CA ARG A 152 10.76 12.66 4.63
C ARG A 152 10.64 12.74 3.12
N LEU A 153 11.76 13.05 2.47
CA LEU A 153 11.93 13.00 1.02
C LEU A 153 13.05 12.03 0.67
N VAL A 154 12.82 11.16 -0.31
CA VAL A 154 13.83 10.23 -0.82
C VAL A 154 14.29 10.72 -2.19
N TYR A 155 15.60 10.87 -2.37
CA TYR A 155 16.22 11.24 -3.64
C TYR A 155 17.07 10.09 -4.13
N GLU A 156 16.98 9.77 -5.43
CA GLU A 156 17.87 8.79 -6.05
C GLU A 156 18.76 9.44 -7.13
N LYS A 157 19.96 8.92 -7.27
CA LYS A 157 20.90 9.26 -8.35
C LYS A 157 21.49 7.97 -8.90
N TRP A 158 21.33 7.75 -10.18
CA TRP A 158 21.99 6.65 -10.87
C TRP A 158 23.42 7.05 -11.20
N LEU A 159 24.39 6.24 -10.81
CA LEU A 159 25.81 6.52 -11.04
C LEU A 159 26.28 6.12 -12.45
N THR A 160 25.52 5.30 -13.14
CA THR A 160 25.77 4.86 -14.52
C THR A 160 24.53 5.03 -15.38
N GLU A 161 24.70 5.31 -16.68
CA GLU A 161 23.57 5.45 -17.62
C GLU A 161 22.82 4.12 -17.81
N ASP A 162 23.51 2.99 -17.71
CA ASP A 162 22.87 1.66 -17.82
C ASP A 162 21.85 1.41 -16.70
N GLY A 163 22.11 1.94 -15.51
CA GLY A 163 21.17 1.84 -14.39
C GLY A 163 19.88 2.65 -14.59
N LYS A 164 19.88 3.68 -15.44
CA LYS A 164 18.68 4.48 -15.75
C LYS A 164 17.72 3.82 -16.71
N LYS A 165 18.18 2.86 -17.50
CA LYS A 165 17.34 2.22 -18.52
C LYS A 165 16.35 1.30 -17.83
N PRO A 166 15.04 1.38 -18.14
CA PRO A 166 14.09 0.36 -17.73
C PRO A 166 14.62 -0.98 -18.23
N VAL A 167 14.68 -1.97 -17.37
CA VAL A 167 14.93 -3.34 -17.83
C VAL A 167 13.75 -3.70 -18.74
N ALA A 168 14.05 -4.02 -20.01
CA ALA A 168 13.03 -4.51 -20.91
C ALA A 168 12.50 -5.83 -20.34
N LEU A 169 11.27 -5.79 -19.81
CA LEU A 169 10.66 -6.94 -19.12
C LEU A 169 10.25 -8.05 -20.09
N PHE A 170 10.32 -7.79 -21.39
CA PHE A 170 10.06 -8.78 -22.44
C PHE A 170 11.15 -8.66 -23.49
N PRO A 171 11.90 -9.74 -23.78
CA PRO A 171 12.68 -9.78 -25.00
C PRO A 171 11.69 -9.60 -26.15
N ASP A 172 12.06 -8.77 -27.12
CA ASP A 172 11.29 -8.58 -28.36
C ASP A 172 10.85 -9.93 -28.88
N ILE A 173 9.57 -10.23 -28.79
CA ILE A 173 8.98 -11.34 -29.51
C ILE A 173 9.03 -10.89 -30.96
N LYS A 174 10.10 -11.27 -31.64
CA LYS A 174 10.17 -11.12 -33.09
C LYS A 174 8.95 -11.82 -33.69
N LYS A 175 8.09 -11.01 -34.32
CA LYS A 175 7.01 -11.49 -35.17
C LYS A 175 7.58 -12.25 -36.35
#